data_88bb4b73b4c792e0a8dbb38becc8b7f7
#
_entry.id   88bb4b73b4c792e0a8dbb38becc8b7f7
#
_cell.length_a   1.000
_cell.length_b   1.000
_cell.length_c   1.000
_cell.angle_alpha   90.00
_cell.angle_beta   90.00
_cell.angle_gamma   90.00
#
_symmetry.space_group_name_H-M   'P 1'
#
loop_
_entity.id
_entity.type
_entity.pdbx_description
1 polymer ?
#
loop_
_entity_poly.entity_id
_entity_poly.type
_entity_poly.pdbx_seq_one_letter_code
_entity_poly.pdbx_strand_id
1 'polypeptide(L)'
;MPSDADLKRLRWRAHHRGTKEADLMIGGFFEAYHGSWSEDERRLFGEILEEQDVDIMAWALRSALPPERFAGPLMKALQKLDYIRIAR
;
A
#
# COMPACT_ATOMS: atom_id res chain seq x y z
N MET A 1 0.98 -12.78 16.45
CA MET A 1 1.35 -11.36 16.59
C MET A 1 2.32 -10.97 15.48
N PRO A 2 2.04 -9.89 14.78
CA PRO A 2 3.04 -9.41 13.82
C PRO A 2 4.25 -8.94 14.61
N SER A 3 5.41 -9.37 14.19
CA SER A 3 6.65 -8.96 14.83
C SER A 3 7.13 -7.64 14.24
N ASP A 4 8.01 -6.95 14.96
CA ASP A 4 8.66 -5.75 14.43
C ASP A 4 9.42 -6.07 13.15
N ALA A 5 9.94 -7.29 13.03
CA ALA A 5 10.65 -7.71 11.83
C ALA A 5 9.71 -7.75 10.63
N ASP A 6 8.45 -8.20 10.83
CA ASP A 6 7.46 -8.23 9.76
C ASP A 6 7.10 -6.82 9.31
N LEU A 7 6.93 -5.89 10.25
CA LEU A 7 6.65 -4.50 9.91
C LEU A 7 7.81 -3.84 9.19
N LYS A 8 9.05 -4.12 9.60
CA LYS A 8 10.23 -3.60 8.92
C LYS A 8 10.31 -4.11 7.49
N ARG A 9 9.98 -5.38 7.28
CA ARG A 9 9.99 -5.98 5.96
C ARG A 9 8.92 -5.35 5.07
N LEU A 10 7.71 -5.17 5.58
CA LEU A 10 6.64 -4.50 4.84
C LEU A 10 7.03 -3.07 4.48
N ARG A 11 7.61 -2.34 5.43
CA ARG A 11 8.06 -0.98 5.19
C ARG A 11 9.10 -0.92 4.07
N TRP A 12 10.08 -1.80 4.14
CA TRP A 12 11.13 -1.85 3.11
C TRP A 12 10.52 -2.13 1.75
N ARG A 13 9.64 -3.14 1.67
CA ARG A 13 8.99 -3.51 0.41
C ARG A 13 8.11 -2.38 -0.13
N ALA A 14 7.44 -1.65 0.75
CA ALA A 14 6.57 -0.55 0.34
C ALA A 14 7.37 0.63 -0.23
N HIS A 15 8.58 0.85 0.28
CA HIS A 15 9.42 1.99 -0.13
C HIS A 15 10.41 1.67 -1.24
N HIS A 16 10.54 0.41 -1.64
CA HIS A 16 11.52 -0.03 -2.64
C HIS A 16 10.82 -0.76 -3.77
N ARG A 17 10.01 0.00 -4.53
CA ARG A 17 9.20 -0.58 -5.60
C ARG A 17 9.88 -0.55 -6.98
N GLY A 18 10.86 0.31 -7.16
CA GLY A 18 11.60 0.38 -8.40
C GLY A 18 11.41 1.67 -9.18
N THR A 19 10.37 2.43 -8.89
CA THR A 19 10.18 3.76 -9.44
C THR A 19 9.92 4.73 -8.31
N LYS A 20 10.29 5.98 -8.51
CA LYS A 20 10.11 7.02 -7.50
C LYS A 20 8.63 7.24 -7.19
N GLU A 21 7.80 7.23 -8.21
CA GLU A 21 6.37 7.44 -8.05
C GLU A 21 5.73 6.33 -7.23
N ALA A 22 6.06 5.08 -7.53
CA ALA A 22 5.54 3.95 -6.78
C ALA A 22 6.06 3.95 -5.34
N ASP A 23 7.35 4.26 -5.14
CA ASP A 23 7.93 4.36 -3.80
C ASP A 23 7.19 5.41 -2.97
N LEU A 24 6.93 6.57 -3.54
CA LEU A 24 6.24 7.66 -2.83
C LEU A 24 4.79 7.29 -2.52
N MET A 25 4.08 6.73 -3.48
CA MET A 25 2.67 6.39 -3.29
C MET A 25 2.51 5.23 -2.31
N ILE A 26 3.14 4.11 -2.59
CA ILE A 26 2.95 2.89 -1.79
C ILE A 26 3.62 3.03 -0.43
N GLY A 27 4.83 3.59 -0.39
CA GLY A 27 5.51 3.86 0.86
C GLY A 27 4.77 4.90 1.71
N GLY A 28 4.26 5.96 1.08
CA GLY A 28 3.48 6.97 1.77
C GLY A 28 2.21 6.41 2.37
N PHE A 29 1.54 5.53 1.65
CA PHE A 29 0.35 4.85 2.15
C PHE A 29 0.68 4.04 3.39
N PHE A 30 1.76 3.26 3.35
CA PHE A 30 2.20 2.47 4.49
C PHE A 30 2.43 3.37 5.70
N GLU A 31 3.19 4.44 5.54
CA GLU A 31 3.52 5.32 6.67
C GLU A 31 2.30 5.99 7.27
N ALA A 32 1.33 6.36 6.44
CA ALA A 32 0.13 7.05 6.93
C ALA A 32 -0.85 6.10 7.63
N TYR A 33 -0.93 4.86 7.21
CA TYR A 33 -2.03 3.98 7.62
C TYR A 33 -1.63 2.75 8.43
N HIS A 34 -0.38 2.29 8.38
CA HIS A 34 -0.01 1.00 8.97
C HIS A 34 -0.33 0.92 10.47
N GLY A 35 -0.27 2.03 11.18
CA GLY A 35 -0.52 2.05 12.62
C GLY A 35 -1.95 1.69 13.01
N SER A 36 -2.89 1.81 12.08
CA SER A 36 -4.30 1.51 12.32
C SER A 36 -4.70 0.12 11.81
N TRP A 37 -3.78 -0.61 11.18
CA TRP A 37 -4.13 -1.89 10.57
C TRP A 37 -4.22 -3.03 11.57
N SER A 38 -5.21 -3.90 11.33
CA SER A 38 -5.29 -5.20 11.99
C SER A 38 -4.24 -6.14 11.39
N GLU A 39 -4.07 -7.32 11.99
CA GLU A 39 -3.21 -8.35 11.42
C GLU A 39 -3.66 -8.75 10.03
N ASP A 40 -4.97 -8.87 9.83
CA ASP A 40 -5.52 -9.24 8.54
C ASP A 40 -5.20 -8.17 7.49
N GLU A 41 -5.28 -6.91 7.86
CA GLU A 41 -4.97 -5.82 6.95
C GLU A 41 -3.48 -5.78 6.61
N ARG A 42 -2.61 -6.06 7.58
CA ARG A 42 -1.17 -6.17 7.30
C ARG A 42 -0.88 -7.29 6.33
N ARG A 43 -1.54 -8.43 6.53
CA ARG A 43 -1.38 -9.58 5.64
C ARG A 43 -1.88 -9.23 4.23
N LEU A 44 -3.03 -8.58 4.14
CA LEU A 44 -3.59 -8.18 2.85
C LEU A 44 -2.66 -7.19 2.15
N PHE A 45 -2.11 -6.24 2.88
CA PHE A 45 -1.16 -5.29 2.28
C PHE A 45 0.06 -6.04 1.74
N GLY A 46 0.56 -7.02 2.48
CA GLY A 46 1.67 -7.86 2.01
C GLY A 46 1.34 -8.58 0.71
N GLU A 47 0.10 -9.04 0.57
CA GLU A 47 -0.33 -9.70 -0.67
C GLU A 47 -0.44 -8.70 -1.82
N ILE A 48 -0.92 -7.49 -1.54
CA ILE A 48 -0.98 -6.44 -2.55
C ILE A 48 0.43 -6.10 -3.04
N LEU A 49 1.41 -6.08 -2.16
CA LEU A 49 2.79 -5.80 -2.53
C LEU A 49 3.40 -6.86 -3.46
N GLU A 50 2.78 -8.03 -3.57
CA GLU A 50 3.22 -9.05 -4.54
C GLU A 50 2.79 -8.71 -5.97
N GLU A 51 1.87 -7.78 -6.14
CA GLU A 51 1.39 -7.39 -7.45
C GLU A 51 2.32 -6.36 -8.08
N GLN A 52 2.18 -6.15 -9.37
CA GLN A 52 3.01 -5.19 -10.08
C GLN A 52 2.61 -3.75 -9.73
N ASP A 53 3.60 -2.87 -9.69
CA ASP A 53 3.39 -1.47 -9.31
C ASP A 53 2.37 -0.78 -10.22
N VAL A 54 2.42 -1.06 -11.52
CA VAL A 54 1.50 -0.46 -12.47
C VAL A 54 0.05 -0.82 -12.14
N ASP A 55 -0.18 -2.05 -11.68
CA ASP A 55 -1.52 -2.48 -11.30
C ASP A 55 -1.96 -1.82 -9.99
N ILE A 56 -1.08 -1.82 -8.98
CA ILE A 56 -1.41 -1.20 -7.70
C ILE A 56 -1.73 0.27 -7.89
N MET A 57 -0.93 0.98 -8.68
CA MET A 57 -1.15 2.39 -8.94
C MET A 57 -2.44 2.63 -9.72
N ALA A 58 -2.76 1.76 -10.67
CA ALA A 58 -4.01 1.87 -11.42
C ALA A 58 -5.22 1.70 -10.49
N TRP A 59 -5.14 0.78 -9.54
CA TRP A 59 -6.21 0.60 -8.55
C TRP A 59 -6.35 1.82 -7.66
N ALA A 60 -5.23 2.37 -7.19
CA ALA A 60 -5.25 3.56 -6.34
C ALA A 60 -5.85 4.76 -7.06
N LEU A 61 -5.53 4.93 -8.34
CA LEU A 61 -6.02 6.03 -9.16
C LEU A 61 -7.39 5.76 -9.75
N ARG A 62 -7.94 4.57 -9.51
CA ARG A 62 -9.25 4.13 -10.02
C ARG A 62 -9.32 4.05 -11.54
N SER A 63 -8.17 3.92 -12.20
CA SER A 63 -8.15 3.70 -13.65
C SER A 63 -8.35 2.24 -14.01
N ALA A 64 -8.27 1.35 -13.01
CA ALA A 64 -8.62 -0.06 -13.16
C ALA A 64 -9.26 -0.55 -11.86
N LEU A 65 -10.15 -1.52 -11.95
CA LEU A 65 -10.78 -2.11 -10.77
C LEU A 65 -9.85 -3.13 -10.14
N PRO A 66 -9.67 -3.08 -8.81
CA PRO A 66 -8.87 -4.09 -8.13
C PRO A 66 -9.58 -5.44 -8.14
N PRO A 67 -8.83 -6.55 -8.04
CA PRO A 67 -9.44 -7.85 -7.84
C PRO A 67 -10.30 -7.85 -6.59
N GLU A 68 -11.37 -8.65 -6.62
CA GLU A 68 -12.31 -8.70 -5.50
C GLU A 68 -11.63 -9.07 -4.19
N ARG A 69 -10.62 -9.93 -4.24
CA ARG A 69 -9.88 -10.34 -3.03
C ARG A 69 -9.16 -9.19 -2.35
N PHE A 70 -8.91 -8.10 -3.05
CA PHE A 70 -8.28 -6.90 -2.50
C PHE A 70 -9.28 -5.79 -2.19
N ALA A 71 -10.56 -5.99 -2.51
CA ALA A 71 -11.59 -4.99 -2.23
C ALA A 71 -11.85 -4.91 -0.72
N GLY A 72 -12.19 -3.71 -0.25
CA GLY A 72 -12.52 -3.51 1.15
C GLY A 72 -11.91 -2.23 1.71
N PRO A 73 -11.91 -2.09 3.04
CA PRO A 73 -11.45 -0.83 3.69
C PRO A 73 -10.02 -0.45 3.34
N LEU A 74 -9.11 -1.43 3.25
CA LEU A 74 -7.72 -1.15 2.93
C LEU A 74 -7.60 -0.54 1.53
N MET A 75 -8.27 -1.15 0.55
CA MET A 75 -8.25 -0.64 -0.82
C MET A 75 -8.92 0.74 -0.90
N LYS A 76 -10.01 0.94 -0.16
CA LYS A 76 -10.68 2.24 -0.14
C LYS A 76 -9.76 3.32 0.42
N ALA A 77 -8.98 3.00 1.44
CA ALA A 77 -8.00 3.94 2.00
C ALA A 77 -6.92 4.26 0.97
N LEU A 78 -6.45 3.26 0.24
CA LEU A 78 -5.46 3.47 -0.82
C LEU A 78 -6.00 4.43 -1.89
N GLN A 79 -7.28 4.30 -2.22
CA GLN A 79 -7.93 5.10 -3.25
C GLN A 79 -8.22 6.55 -2.82
N LYS A 80 -8.10 6.86 -1.55
CA LYS A 80 -8.32 8.23 -1.06
C LYS A 80 -7.20 9.18 -1.49
N LEU A 81 -5.99 8.66 -1.68
CA LEU A 81 -4.81 9.42 -2.09
C LEU A 81 -4.46 10.57 -1.14
N ASP A 82 -4.93 10.50 0.11
CA ASP A 82 -4.70 11.56 1.10
C ASP A 82 -3.36 11.43 1.83
N TYR A 83 -2.59 10.41 1.48
CA TYR A 83 -1.29 10.13 2.07
C TYR A 83 -0.13 10.60 1.16
N ILE A 84 -0.44 11.10 -0.02
CA ILE A 84 0.59 11.56 -0.96
C ILE A 84 0.98 12.98 -0.56
N ARG A 85 2.26 13.17 -0.29
CA ARG A 85 2.81 14.48 0.03
C ARG A 85 3.53 15.03 -1.18
N ILE A 86 3.08 16.18 -1.63
CA ILE A 86 3.73 16.86 -2.74
C ILE A 86 4.62 17.93 -2.14
N ALA A 87 5.93 17.81 -2.38
CA ALA A 87 6.88 18.82 -1.97
C ALA A 87 6.69 20.06 -2.85
N ARG A 88 6.65 21.20 -2.21
CA ARG A 88 6.52 22.47 -2.90
C ARG A 88 7.77 23.28 -2.74
#